data_12b0589d49c4929171f06f812ee9f253
#
_entry.id   12b0589d49c4929171f06f812ee9f253
#
_cell.length_a   1.000
_cell.length_b   1.000
_cell.length_c   1.000
_cell.angle_alpha   90.00
_cell.angle_beta   90.00
_cell.angle_gamma   90.00
#
_symmetry.space_group_name_H-M   'P 1'
#
loop_
_entity.id
_entity.type
_entity.pdbx_description
1 polymer ?
#
loop_
_entity_poly.entity_id
_entity_poly.type
_entity_poly.pdbx_seq_one_letter_code
_entity_poly.pdbx_strand_id
1 'polypeptide(L)'
;PPDELRGEWLGELYTKSVQLLETLEGDEAHQAQTEISNLLRRMEEKDPELSKVWEETKQWSMDDFKEIYRWLDIHFDHDFYESDVDEEGRQMVLEGEKNGTFIRSEGAIGIDLETENLGFFMLLKSDGNTLYSTKDLALARRKFDQFSVDRSVYVVGAEQTLHFKQVFATLNRMGYSQAERC
;
A
#
# COMPACT_ATOMS: atom_id res chain seq x y z
N PRO A 1 13.22 1.82 -23.42
CA PRO A 1 13.63 2.78 -22.39
C PRO A 1 14.94 3.46 -22.80
N PRO A 2 15.24 4.68 -22.31
CA PRO A 2 16.51 5.34 -22.51
C PRO A 2 17.65 4.61 -21.78
N ASP A 3 18.90 4.96 -22.10
CA ASP A 3 20.07 4.40 -21.42
C ASP A 3 20.35 5.07 -20.06
N GLU A 4 19.93 6.32 -19.90
CA GLU A 4 20.08 7.13 -18.69
C GLU A 4 18.73 7.71 -18.25
N LEU A 5 18.63 8.18 -17.00
CA LEU A 5 17.42 8.80 -16.42
C LEU A 5 16.14 7.95 -16.55
N ARG A 6 16.28 6.67 -16.31
CA ARG A 6 15.19 5.69 -16.50
C ARG A 6 14.03 5.88 -15.55
N GLY A 7 14.27 6.30 -14.31
CA GLY A 7 13.21 6.60 -13.35
C GLY A 7 12.43 7.86 -13.76
N GLU A 8 13.12 8.91 -14.21
CA GLU A 8 12.47 10.12 -14.74
C GLU A 8 11.59 9.77 -15.96
N TRP A 9 12.13 8.97 -16.89
CA TRP A 9 11.37 8.48 -18.04
C TRP A 9 10.13 7.68 -17.65
N LEU A 10 10.20 6.84 -16.60
CA LEU A 10 9.01 6.14 -16.07
C LEU A 10 7.96 7.12 -15.52
N GLY A 11 8.39 8.16 -14.80
CA GLY A 11 7.50 9.21 -14.32
C GLY A 11 6.79 9.96 -15.44
N GLU A 12 7.53 10.31 -16.52
CA GLU A 12 6.94 10.90 -17.72
C GLU A 12 5.94 9.95 -18.40
N LEU A 13 6.30 8.66 -18.53
CA LEU A 13 5.44 7.65 -19.13
C LEU A 13 4.14 7.50 -18.35
N TYR A 14 4.23 7.45 -17.01
CA TYR A 14 3.07 7.42 -16.13
C TYR A 14 2.16 8.63 -16.35
N THR A 15 2.73 9.83 -16.32
CA THR A 15 1.98 11.08 -16.54
C THR A 15 1.27 11.11 -17.90
N LYS A 16 1.96 10.72 -18.97
CA LYS A 16 1.40 10.64 -20.31
C LYS A 16 0.27 9.60 -20.40
N SER A 17 0.44 8.47 -19.72
CA SER A 17 -0.58 7.40 -19.69
C SER A 17 -1.85 7.83 -18.94
N VAL A 18 -1.71 8.51 -17.81
CA VAL A 18 -2.84 9.06 -17.05
C VAL A 18 -3.59 10.10 -17.91
N GLN A 19 -2.87 11.05 -18.51
CA GLN A 19 -3.47 12.05 -19.39
C GLN A 19 -4.20 11.42 -20.57
N LEU A 20 -3.63 10.40 -21.19
CA LEU A 20 -4.30 9.67 -22.28
C LEU A 20 -5.60 9.02 -21.79
N LEU A 21 -5.57 8.33 -20.66
CA LEU A 21 -6.75 7.66 -20.09
C LEU A 21 -7.89 8.66 -19.78
N GLU A 22 -7.55 9.87 -19.32
CA GLU A 22 -8.52 10.93 -19.06
C GLU A 22 -9.20 11.46 -20.33
N THR A 23 -8.60 11.26 -21.51
CA THR A 23 -9.19 11.69 -22.79
C THR A 23 -10.05 10.62 -23.44
N LEU A 24 -10.02 9.38 -22.96
CA LEU A 24 -10.80 8.28 -23.53
C LEU A 24 -12.26 8.36 -23.06
N GLU A 25 -13.18 8.08 -23.97
CA GLU A 25 -14.63 8.07 -23.70
C GLU A 25 -15.28 6.80 -24.26
N GLY A 26 -16.45 6.46 -23.74
CA GLY A 26 -17.29 5.38 -24.26
C GLY A 26 -16.58 4.03 -24.28
N ASP A 27 -16.64 3.35 -25.44
CA ASP A 27 -16.07 1.99 -25.61
C ASP A 27 -14.55 1.95 -25.46
N GLU A 28 -13.84 3.00 -25.87
CA GLU A 28 -12.38 3.08 -25.74
C GLU A 28 -11.94 3.13 -24.28
N ALA A 29 -12.62 3.94 -23.46
CA ALA A 29 -12.37 4.00 -22.02
C ALA A 29 -12.64 2.64 -21.35
N HIS A 30 -13.73 1.99 -21.72
CA HIS A 30 -14.09 0.67 -21.20
C HIS A 30 -13.06 -0.41 -21.58
N GLN A 31 -12.59 -0.40 -22.82
CA GLN A 31 -11.54 -1.31 -23.28
C GLN A 31 -10.23 -1.10 -22.54
N ALA A 32 -9.77 0.16 -22.41
CA ALA A 32 -8.55 0.50 -21.68
C ALA A 32 -8.62 0.05 -20.21
N GLN A 33 -9.75 0.28 -19.53
CA GLN A 33 -9.96 -0.17 -18.16
C GLN A 33 -9.92 -1.70 -18.03
N THR A 34 -10.48 -2.40 -19.01
CA THR A 34 -10.47 -3.87 -19.06
C THR A 34 -9.04 -4.40 -19.25
N GLU A 35 -8.25 -3.80 -20.13
CA GLU A 35 -6.85 -4.15 -20.36
C GLU A 35 -6.00 -3.93 -19.11
N ILE A 36 -6.15 -2.78 -18.42
CA ILE A 36 -5.46 -2.48 -17.16
C ILE A 36 -5.82 -3.52 -16.09
N SER A 37 -7.11 -3.83 -15.93
CA SER A 37 -7.57 -4.83 -14.97
C SER A 37 -6.99 -6.22 -15.25
N ASN A 38 -6.89 -6.61 -16.52
CA ASN A 38 -6.27 -7.86 -16.93
C ASN A 38 -4.76 -7.90 -16.65
N LEU A 39 -4.06 -6.78 -16.88
CA LEU A 39 -2.63 -6.68 -16.54
C LEU A 39 -2.40 -6.78 -15.03
N LEU A 40 -3.20 -6.08 -14.21
CA LEU A 40 -3.11 -6.17 -12.75
C LEU A 40 -3.34 -7.61 -12.27
N ARG A 41 -4.37 -8.29 -12.77
CA ARG A 41 -4.65 -9.68 -12.42
C ARG A 41 -3.47 -10.61 -12.79
N ARG A 42 -2.87 -10.46 -13.97
CA ARG A 42 -1.68 -11.22 -14.36
C ARG A 42 -0.48 -10.95 -13.45
N MET A 43 -0.32 -9.71 -12.99
CA MET A 43 0.72 -9.38 -12.02
C MET A 43 0.48 -10.05 -10.66
N GLU A 44 -0.76 -10.07 -10.17
CA GLU A 44 -1.16 -10.79 -8.94
C GLU A 44 -0.93 -12.31 -9.07
N GLU A 45 -1.20 -12.88 -10.24
CA GLU A 45 -0.92 -14.28 -10.58
C GLU A 45 0.58 -14.58 -10.78
N LYS A 46 1.44 -13.58 -10.61
CA LYS A 46 2.91 -13.67 -10.78
C LYS A 46 3.33 -14.13 -12.18
N ASP A 47 2.66 -13.58 -13.20
CA ASP A 47 3.07 -13.78 -14.59
C ASP A 47 4.59 -13.50 -14.75
N PRO A 48 5.39 -14.45 -15.26
CA PRO A 48 6.85 -14.32 -15.26
C PRO A 48 7.39 -13.14 -16.10
N GLU A 49 6.72 -12.82 -17.21
CA GLU A 49 7.13 -11.72 -18.08
C GLU A 49 6.85 -10.38 -17.43
N LEU A 50 5.63 -10.21 -16.87
CA LEU A 50 5.25 -8.98 -16.17
C LEU A 50 6.05 -8.79 -14.88
N SER A 51 6.30 -9.85 -14.12
CA SER A 51 7.13 -9.81 -12.91
C SER A 51 8.55 -9.33 -13.22
N LYS A 52 9.13 -9.81 -14.33
CA LYS A 52 10.46 -9.37 -14.77
C LYS A 52 10.48 -7.89 -15.12
N VAL A 53 9.49 -7.41 -15.88
CA VAL A 53 9.38 -5.99 -16.24
C VAL A 53 9.19 -5.13 -14.99
N TRP A 54 8.35 -5.57 -14.06
CA TRP A 54 8.10 -4.86 -12.81
C TRP A 54 9.36 -4.77 -11.95
N GLU A 55 10.11 -5.86 -11.77
CA GLU A 55 11.36 -5.86 -11.02
C GLU A 55 12.40 -4.95 -11.64
N GLU A 56 12.55 -4.99 -12.98
CA GLU A 56 13.50 -4.15 -13.71
C GLU A 56 13.13 -2.66 -13.56
N THR A 57 11.88 -2.29 -13.77
CA THR A 57 11.43 -0.89 -13.67
C THR A 57 11.45 -0.38 -12.22
N LYS A 58 11.13 -1.22 -11.25
CA LYS A 58 11.31 -0.93 -9.82
C LYS A 58 12.77 -0.61 -9.51
N GLN A 59 13.71 -1.41 -10.04
CA GLN A 59 15.12 -1.19 -9.80
C GLN A 59 15.59 0.17 -10.35
N TRP A 60 15.13 0.60 -11.53
CA TRP A 60 15.45 1.92 -12.06
C TRP A 60 15.01 3.05 -11.13
N SER A 61 13.77 2.98 -10.62
CA SER A 61 13.27 3.97 -9.65
C SER A 61 14.05 3.95 -8.34
N MET A 62 14.44 2.77 -7.85
CA MET A 62 15.22 2.64 -6.62
C MET A 62 16.66 3.17 -6.78
N ASP A 63 17.25 3.05 -7.95
CA ASP A 63 18.58 3.59 -8.22
C ASP A 63 18.54 5.12 -8.23
N ASP A 64 17.52 5.73 -8.84
CA ASP A 64 17.32 7.19 -8.82
C ASP A 64 17.07 7.69 -7.37
N PHE A 65 16.24 6.98 -6.56
CA PHE A 65 16.05 7.31 -5.16
C PHE A 65 17.35 7.26 -4.36
N LYS A 66 18.19 6.25 -4.57
CA LYS A 66 19.50 6.14 -3.89
C LYS A 66 20.44 7.29 -4.25
N GLU A 67 20.37 7.81 -5.48
CA GLU A 67 21.13 9.00 -5.87
C GLU A 67 20.64 10.25 -5.15
N ILE A 68 19.32 10.45 -5.07
CA ILE A 68 18.72 11.57 -4.35
C ILE A 68 19.07 11.48 -2.85
N TYR A 69 18.95 10.32 -2.23
CA TYR A 69 19.30 10.12 -0.82
C TYR A 69 20.78 10.41 -0.54
N ARG A 70 21.66 9.98 -1.43
CA ARG A 70 23.09 10.26 -1.36
C ARG A 70 23.38 11.76 -1.46
N TRP A 71 22.69 12.45 -2.40
CA TRP A 71 22.81 13.90 -2.55
C TRP A 71 22.30 14.67 -1.32
N LEU A 72 21.24 14.19 -0.68
CA LEU A 72 20.67 14.77 0.53
C LEU A 72 21.38 14.36 1.83
N ASP A 73 22.38 13.48 1.76
CA ASP A 73 23.05 12.83 2.89
C ASP A 73 22.06 12.12 3.84
N ILE A 74 21.08 11.44 3.24
CA ILE A 74 20.06 10.65 3.95
C ILE A 74 20.40 9.18 3.84
N HIS A 75 20.36 8.48 4.98
CA HIS A 75 20.55 7.03 5.07
C HIS A 75 19.35 6.37 5.71
N PHE A 76 18.95 5.22 5.15
CA PHE A 76 17.92 4.36 5.72
C PHE A 76 18.55 3.02 6.11
N ASP A 77 18.22 2.53 7.29
CA ASP A 77 18.70 1.22 7.76
C ASP A 77 17.94 0.07 7.11
N HIS A 78 16.69 0.33 6.71
CA HIS A 78 15.82 -0.69 6.10
C HIS A 78 14.74 -0.07 5.22
N ASP A 79 14.48 -0.74 4.07
CA ASP A 79 13.39 -0.43 3.16
C ASP A 79 12.30 -1.49 3.29
N PHE A 80 11.05 -1.06 3.46
CA PHE A 80 9.89 -1.94 3.39
C PHE A 80 9.09 -1.66 2.13
N TYR A 81 8.75 -2.70 1.40
CA TYR A 81 7.88 -2.61 0.24
C TYR A 81 6.46 -3.07 0.60
N GLU A 82 5.46 -2.48 -0.04
CA GLU A 82 4.06 -2.90 0.15
C GLU A 82 3.85 -4.39 -0.11
N SER A 83 4.54 -4.93 -1.12
CA SER A 83 4.51 -6.36 -1.45
C SER A 83 5.00 -7.28 -0.33
N ASP A 84 5.82 -6.76 0.60
CA ASP A 84 6.39 -7.56 1.68
C ASP A 84 5.38 -7.82 2.81
N VAL A 85 4.36 -6.97 2.91
CA VAL A 85 3.37 -6.96 4.01
C VAL A 85 1.95 -7.24 3.54
N ASP A 86 1.71 -7.36 2.24
CA ASP A 86 0.38 -7.49 1.66
C ASP A 86 -0.36 -8.74 2.17
N GLU A 87 0.24 -9.91 2.03
CA GLU A 87 -0.36 -11.17 2.47
C GLU A 87 -0.48 -11.25 4.00
N GLU A 88 0.52 -10.75 4.74
CA GLU A 88 0.45 -10.66 6.20
C GLU A 88 -0.73 -9.81 6.64
N GLY A 89 -0.90 -8.63 6.03
CA GLY A 89 -2.02 -7.74 6.28
C GLY A 89 -3.38 -8.39 5.96
N ARG A 90 -3.47 -9.07 4.82
CA ARG A 90 -4.67 -9.84 4.44
C ARG A 90 -5.04 -10.87 5.51
N GLN A 91 -4.08 -11.65 5.97
CA GLN A 91 -4.31 -12.67 7.01
C GLN A 91 -4.75 -12.04 8.32
N MET A 92 -4.13 -10.93 8.75
CA MET A 92 -4.54 -10.19 9.94
C MET A 92 -6.02 -9.76 9.86
N VAL A 93 -6.47 -9.27 8.71
CA VAL A 93 -7.86 -8.83 8.51
C VAL A 93 -8.83 -10.01 8.53
N LEU A 94 -8.50 -11.12 7.88
CA LEU A 94 -9.34 -12.33 7.88
C LEU A 94 -9.45 -12.97 9.27
N GLU A 95 -8.37 -12.95 10.04
CA GLU A 95 -8.38 -13.39 11.44
C GLU A 95 -9.23 -12.46 12.31
N GLY A 96 -9.12 -11.14 12.12
CA GLY A 96 -9.93 -10.16 12.82
C GLY A 96 -11.44 -10.28 12.50
N GLU A 97 -11.80 -10.64 11.27
CA GLU A 97 -13.18 -10.96 10.91
C GLU A 97 -13.67 -12.21 11.64
N LYS A 98 -12.88 -13.29 11.67
CA LYS A 98 -13.26 -14.55 12.35
C LYS A 98 -13.45 -14.38 13.84
N ASN A 99 -12.66 -13.55 14.50
CA ASN A 99 -12.75 -13.32 15.95
C ASN A 99 -13.72 -12.19 16.34
N GLY A 100 -14.36 -11.54 15.35
CA GLY A 100 -15.36 -10.49 15.55
C GLY A 100 -14.79 -9.09 15.82
N THR A 101 -13.49 -8.88 15.67
CA THR A 101 -12.87 -7.54 15.75
C THR A 101 -13.26 -6.68 14.55
N PHE A 102 -13.33 -7.30 13.37
CA PHE A 102 -13.72 -6.65 12.12
C PHE A 102 -15.09 -7.16 11.65
N ILE A 103 -15.77 -6.32 10.89
CA ILE A 103 -17.10 -6.61 10.37
C ILE A 103 -17.09 -6.57 8.85
N ARG A 104 -17.97 -7.40 8.24
CA ARG A 104 -18.21 -7.35 6.81
C ARG A 104 -19.41 -6.47 6.51
N SER A 105 -19.24 -5.49 5.63
CA SER A 105 -20.29 -4.60 5.16
C SER A 105 -20.21 -4.49 3.64
N GLU A 106 -21.32 -4.77 2.96
CA GLU A 106 -21.43 -4.72 1.50
C GLU A 106 -20.31 -5.52 0.76
N GLY A 107 -19.88 -6.63 1.36
CA GLY A 107 -18.81 -7.49 0.85
C GLY A 107 -17.38 -7.05 1.27
N ALA A 108 -17.18 -5.82 1.66
CA ALA A 108 -15.89 -5.31 2.17
C ALA A 108 -15.72 -5.65 3.65
N ILE A 109 -14.48 -5.74 4.13
CA ILE A 109 -14.17 -5.93 5.55
C ILE A 109 -13.55 -4.65 6.11
N GLY A 110 -13.98 -4.24 7.29
CA GLY A 110 -13.44 -3.07 7.97
C GLY A 110 -13.76 -3.07 9.46
N ILE A 111 -13.50 -1.96 10.11
CA ILE A 111 -13.78 -1.74 11.52
C ILE A 111 -14.55 -0.45 11.71
N ASP A 112 -15.54 -0.50 12.59
CA ASP A 112 -16.28 0.67 13.05
C ASP A 112 -15.54 1.33 14.21
N LEU A 113 -15.09 2.55 13.99
CA LEU A 113 -14.36 3.40 14.94
C LEU A 113 -15.16 4.66 15.29
N GLU A 114 -16.49 4.64 15.14
CA GLU A 114 -17.36 5.77 15.49
C GLU A 114 -17.25 6.17 16.96
N THR A 115 -17.02 5.22 17.86
CA THR A 115 -16.81 5.50 19.29
C THR A 115 -15.56 6.32 19.59
N GLU A 116 -14.58 6.30 18.67
CA GLU A 116 -13.36 7.11 18.70
C GLU A 116 -13.47 8.38 17.83
N ASN A 117 -14.64 8.64 17.24
CA ASN A 117 -14.87 9.70 16.24
C ASN A 117 -13.98 9.59 15.01
N LEU A 118 -13.66 8.37 14.58
CA LEU A 118 -12.79 8.08 13.44
C LEU A 118 -13.55 7.46 12.25
N GLY A 119 -14.87 7.21 12.39
CA GLY A 119 -15.69 6.63 11.34
C GLY A 119 -15.40 5.17 11.01
N PHE A 120 -15.87 4.70 9.88
CA PHE A 120 -15.59 3.34 9.40
C PHE A 120 -14.26 3.28 8.66
N PHE A 121 -13.40 2.34 9.05
CA PHE A 121 -12.09 2.14 8.43
C PHE A 121 -12.09 0.85 7.61
N MET A 122 -12.08 0.99 6.30
CA MET A 122 -12.06 -0.15 5.36
C MET A 122 -10.68 -0.79 5.32
N LEU A 123 -10.62 -2.12 5.37
CA LEU A 123 -9.39 -2.91 5.37
C LEU A 123 -9.26 -3.80 4.13
N LEU A 124 -10.34 -4.47 3.71
CA LEU A 124 -10.38 -5.22 2.45
C LEU A 124 -11.57 -4.79 1.61
N LYS A 125 -11.37 -4.67 0.32
CA LYS A 125 -12.44 -4.42 -0.65
C LYS A 125 -13.34 -5.64 -0.80
N SER A 126 -14.52 -5.44 -1.40
CA SER A 126 -15.48 -6.53 -1.68
C SER A 126 -14.93 -7.59 -2.63
N ASP A 127 -13.98 -7.24 -3.50
CA ASP A 127 -13.26 -8.16 -4.38
C ASP A 127 -12.12 -8.90 -3.67
N GLY A 128 -11.88 -8.63 -2.37
CA GLY A 128 -10.85 -9.23 -1.54
C GLY A 128 -9.48 -8.58 -1.66
N ASN A 129 -9.35 -7.50 -2.42
CA ASN A 129 -8.09 -6.77 -2.55
C ASN A 129 -7.77 -5.96 -1.29
N THR A 130 -6.49 -5.94 -0.95
CA THR A 130 -5.96 -5.15 0.16
C THR A 130 -5.97 -3.66 -0.17
N LEU A 131 -5.97 -2.86 0.89
CA LEU A 131 -5.83 -1.41 0.85
C LEU A 131 -4.53 -0.99 1.54
N TYR A 132 -4.16 0.28 1.45
CA TYR A 132 -3.06 0.83 2.26
C TYR A 132 -3.26 0.57 3.75
N SER A 133 -4.50 0.72 4.23
CA SER A 133 -4.90 0.42 5.61
C SER A 133 -4.48 -0.98 6.07
N THR A 134 -4.66 -1.98 5.22
CA THR A 134 -4.27 -3.37 5.49
C THR A 134 -2.76 -3.52 5.64
N LYS A 135 -2.04 -2.91 4.71
CA LYS A 135 -0.56 -2.97 4.64
C LYS A 135 0.08 -2.23 5.81
N ASP A 136 -0.48 -1.07 6.19
CA ASP A 136 0.00 -0.28 7.31
C ASP A 136 -0.20 -0.97 8.66
N LEU A 137 -1.28 -1.74 8.84
CA LEU A 137 -1.45 -2.58 10.03
C LEU A 137 -0.35 -3.63 10.16
N ALA A 138 -0.06 -4.36 9.09
CA ALA A 138 0.99 -5.36 9.06
C ALA A 138 2.38 -4.73 9.24
N LEU A 139 2.65 -3.62 8.57
CA LEU A 139 3.91 -2.91 8.68
C LEU A 139 4.14 -2.37 10.10
N ALA A 140 3.12 -1.81 10.75
CA ALA A 140 3.23 -1.33 12.12
C ALA A 140 3.61 -2.46 13.07
N ARG A 141 2.97 -3.62 12.97
CA ARG A 141 3.29 -4.81 13.76
C ARG A 141 4.71 -5.28 13.49
N ARG A 142 5.09 -5.45 12.21
CA ARG A 142 6.40 -5.94 11.79
C ARG A 142 7.56 -5.10 12.32
N LYS A 143 7.43 -3.77 12.37
CA LYS A 143 8.46 -2.88 12.92
C LYS A 143 8.82 -3.22 14.36
N PHE A 144 7.83 -3.47 15.21
CA PHE A 144 8.06 -3.85 16.60
C PHE A 144 8.58 -5.29 16.73
N ASP A 145 8.01 -6.22 15.99
CA ASP A 145 8.36 -7.65 16.09
C ASP A 145 9.76 -7.91 15.53
N GLN A 146 10.15 -7.26 14.44
CA GLN A 146 11.42 -7.53 13.75
C GLN A 146 12.56 -6.69 14.31
N PHE A 147 12.32 -5.43 14.69
CA PHE A 147 13.39 -4.52 15.12
C PHE A 147 13.36 -4.20 16.61
N SER A 148 12.37 -4.69 17.35
CA SER A 148 12.24 -4.47 18.80
C SER A 148 12.33 -2.98 19.18
N VAL A 149 11.76 -2.09 18.36
CA VAL A 149 11.82 -0.65 18.57
C VAL A 149 11.05 -0.22 19.82
N ASP A 150 11.56 0.76 20.54
CA ASP A 150 10.87 1.34 21.69
C ASP A 150 9.70 2.23 21.27
N ARG A 151 9.85 2.93 20.15
CA ARG A 151 8.85 3.84 19.58
C ARG A 151 8.92 3.81 18.06
N SER A 152 7.76 3.87 17.40
CA SER A 152 7.64 4.06 15.96
C SER A 152 7.14 5.48 15.68
N VAL A 153 7.89 6.26 14.91
CA VAL A 153 7.50 7.62 14.51
C VAL A 153 7.18 7.63 13.02
N TYR A 154 6.00 8.13 12.68
CA TYR A 154 5.53 8.25 11.31
C TYR A 154 5.68 9.70 10.84
N VAL A 155 6.55 9.93 9.87
CA VAL A 155 6.73 11.25 9.25
C VAL A 155 5.94 11.25 7.94
N VAL A 156 4.78 11.92 7.95
CA VAL A 156 3.79 11.88 6.87
C VAL A 156 3.20 13.26 6.63
N GLY A 157 2.53 13.43 5.49
CA GLY A 157 1.78 14.64 5.20
C GLY A 157 0.56 14.81 6.13
N ALA A 158 0.13 16.04 6.38
CA ALA A 158 -0.99 16.34 7.28
C ALA A 158 -2.31 15.68 6.86
N GLU A 159 -2.51 15.47 5.55
CA GLU A 159 -3.66 14.78 4.97
C GLU A 159 -3.78 13.33 5.43
N GLN A 160 -2.69 12.69 5.85
CA GLN A 160 -2.67 11.30 6.32
C GLN A 160 -2.98 11.17 7.82
N THR A 161 -3.21 12.28 8.52
CA THR A 161 -3.45 12.28 9.98
C THR A 161 -4.62 11.39 10.37
N LEU A 162 -5.76 11.46 9.66
CA LEU A 162 -6.92 10.63 9.96
C LEU A 162 -6.61 9.15 9.74
N HIS A 163 -5.95 8.82 8.63
CA HIS A 163 -5.56 7.46 8.29
C HIS A 163 -4.73 6.82 9.42
N PHE A 164 -3.67 7.47 9.89
CA PHE A 164 -2.85 6.89 10.96
C PHE A 164 -3.55 6.83 12.32
N LYS A 165 -4.44 7.78 12.64
CA LYS A 165 -5.32 7.65 13.81
C LYS A 165 -6.19 6.39 13.72
N GLN A 166 -6.75 6.09 12.55
CA GLN A 166 -7.53 4.88 12.30
C GLN A 166 -6.66 3.62 12.40
N VAL A 167 -5.45 3.61 11.83
CA VAL A 167 -4.49 2.50 11.94
C VAL A 167 -4.19 2.19 13.42
N PHE A 168 -3.83 3.20 14.21
CA PHE A 168 -3.47 2.98 15.61
C PHE A 168 -4.66 2.57 16.47
N ALA A 169 -5.84 3.15 16.24
CA ALA A 169 -7.07 2.72 16.91
C ALA A 169 -7.41 1.26 16.57
N THR A 170 -7.24 0.87 15.30
CA THR A 170 -7.46 -0.52 14.86
C THR A 170 -6.50 -1.49 15.55
N LEU A 171 -5.21 -1.17 15.62
CA LEU A 171 -4.22 -1.98 16.33
C LEU A 171 -4.57 -2.13 17.83
N ASN A 172 -5.03 -1.06 18.48
CA ASN A 172 -5.51 -1.12 19.87
C ASN A 172 -6.72 -2.04 20.01
N ARG A 173 -7.69 -1.98 19.10
CA ARG A 173 -8.86 -2.88 19.09
C ARG A 173 -8.47 -4.35 18.84
N MET A 174 -7.39 -4.59 18.12
CA MET A 174 -6.82 -5.93 17.95
C MET A 174 -6.05 -6.42 19.20
N GLY A 175 -5.91 -5.60 20.24
CA GLY A 175 -5.15 -5.92 21.44
C GLY A 175 -3.65 -5.76 21.31
N TYR A 176 -3.19 -5.01 20.31
CA TYR A 176 -1.78 -4.77 20.06
C TYR A 176 -1.28 -3.57 20.86
N SER A 177 -0.77 -3.83 22.06
CA SER A 177 -0.37 -2.79 23.04
C SER A 177 0.72 -1.84 22.54
N GLN A 178 1.51 -2.24 21.55
CA GLN A 178 2.55 -1.40 20.95
C GLN A 178 1.98 -0.21 20.18
N ALA A 179 0.70 -0.22 19.82
CA ALA A 179 0.04 0.91 19.17
C ALA A 179 0.13 2.21 19.96
N GLU A 180 0.23 2.15 21.29
CA GLU A 180 0.43 3.32 22.16
C GLU A 180 1.83 3.98 21.99
N ARG A 181 2.73 3.28 21.34
CA ARG A 181 4.10 3.74 21.07
C ARG A 181 4.33 4.18 19.61
N CYS A 182 3.25 4.33 18.84
CA CYS A 182 3.24 4.84 17.49
C CYS A 182 2.95 6.34 17.43
#